data_5241d98b5ad89bbe39f3971af942d886
#
_entry.id   5241d98b5ad89bbe39f3971af942d886
#
_cell.length_a   1.000
_cell.length_b   1.000
_cell.length_c   1.000
_cell.angle_alpha   90.00
_cell.angle_beta   90.00
_cell.angle_gamma   90.00
#
_symmetry.space_group_name_H-M   'P 1'
#
loop_
_entity.id
_entity.type
_entity.pdbx_description
1 polymer ?
#
loop_
_entity_poly.entity_id
_entity_poly.type
_entity_poly.pdbx_seq_one_letter_code
_entity_poly.pdbx_strand_id
1 'polypeptide(L)'
;MSSGSNLYIGTYSGTGSQGVYHTQIQEDHFTVPEVFAEVQDPKYLTIDPEKLFTIVRTPAGCGIAVYDHNGTRLAGKIYEEDTSCYVTVRGEEIYTANYHQGHFSRLICRDHTISEAETVSFHPEAGCHQVIADEHYLAVPVLLDDVLKIYTHDLKEYTEVRFARGTGPRHGIYSHDHRYLYLVSELSNELYRIRVSDWKILDTLRLSSRKEASSAAIRIHPTRDLLYISVRGINRIFVVNGTEMKILQDTNCGGDHPRDILVNENYCLTANRFSHQVRLNRLEPDGRIGDTLDQMDIPEPVCLAID
;
A
#
# COMPACT_ATOMS: atom_id res chain seq x y z
N MET A 1 31.81 1.14 0.79
CA MET A 1 30.72 1.95 1.35
C MET A 1 29.46 1.22 0.98
N SER A 2 28.67 0.71 1.92
CA SER A 2 27.38 0.12 1.58
C SER A 2 26.50 1.27 1.05
N SER A 3 26.02 1.15 -0.16
CA SER A 3 25.00 2.07 -0.69
C SER A 3 23.80 1.96 0.22
N GLY A 4 23.39 3.07 0.87
CA GLY A 4 22.15 3.10 1.64
C GLY A 4 20.95 2.82 0.74
N SER A 5 19.87 2.24 1.29
CA SER A 5 18.62 2.06 0.56
C SER A 5 17.87 3.39 0.50
N ASN A 6 17.39 3.78 -0.68
CA ASN A 6 16.56 4.99 -0.84
C ASN A 6 15.13 4.73 -0.40
N LEU A 7 14.61 5.58 0.48
CA LEU A 7 13.24 5.53 0.98
C LEU A 7 12.47 6.74 0.48
N TYR A 8 11.35 6.50 -0.18
CA TYR A 8 10.41 7.52 -0.64
C TYR A 8 9.14 7.47 0.20
N ILE A 9 8.62 8.65 0.58
CA ILE A 9 7.51 8.79 1.51
C ILE A 9 6.41 9.63 0.88
N GLY A 10 5.25 9.01 0.68
CA GLY A 10 4.02 9.69 0.27
C GLY A 10 3.27 10.23 1.48
N THR A 11 2.62 11.39 1.30
CA THR A 11 2.00 12.15 2.38
C THR A 11 0.61 12.66 2.01
N TYR A 12 -0.18 13.06 3.02
CA TYR A 12 -1.29 13.99 2.82
C TYR A 12 -0.79 15.44 2.93
N SER A 13 -1.41 16.34 2.17
CA SER A 13 -0.99 17.76 2.15
C SER A 13 -1.66 18.64 3.21
N GLY A 14 -2.42 18.06 4.15
CA GLY A 14 -3.28 18.79 5.09
C GLY A 14 -2.53 19.56 6.18
N THR A 15 -1.30 19.17 6.55
CA THR A 15 -0.56 19.71 7.71
C THR A 15 0.84 20.20 7.36
N GLY A 16 1.01 20.80 6.19
CA GLY A 16 2.26 21.45 5.79
C GLY A 16 3.24 20.54 5.05
N SER A 17 2.80 19.37 4.58
CA SER A 17 3.60 18.58 3.65
C SER A 17 3.79 19.31 2.32
N GLN A 18 5.01 19.26 1.79
CA GLN A 18 5.38 19.86 0.49
C GLN A 18 5.28 18.85 -0.66
N GLY A 19 5.09 17.55 -0.36
CA GLY A 19 4.98 16.56 -1.42
C GLY A 19 5.52 15.18 -1.06
N VAL A 20 6.23 14.56 -2.00
CA VAL A 20 6.99 13.31 -1.78
C VAL A 20 8.31 13.66 -1.10
N TYR A 21 8.63 12.95 -0.03
CA TYR A 21 9.92 13.08 0.64
C TYR A 21 10.83 11.89 0.30
N HIS A 22 12.13 12.15 0.35
CA HIS A 22 13.19 11.16 0.15
C HIS A 22 14.20 11.20 1.32
N THR A 23 14.69 10.06 1.70
CA THR A 23 15.81 9.87 2.64
C THR A 23 16.52 8.55 2.30
N GLN A 24 17.66 8.31 2.93
CA GLN A 24 18.37 7.04 2.86
C GLN A 24 18.43 6.39 4.24
N ILE A 25 18.46 5.06 4.26
CA ILE A 25 18.76 4.28 5.46
C ILE A 25 20.22 3.88 5.38
N GLN A 26 21.04 4.42 6.30
CA GLN A 26 22.48 4.16 6.39
C GLN A 26 22.84 3.78 7.82
N GLU A 27 23.49 2.64 8.02
CA GLU A 27 23.97 2.19 9.34
C GLU A 27 22.87 2.25 10.43
N ASP A 28 21.69 1.74 10.11
CA ASP A 28 20.51 1.72 11.01
C ASP A 28 19.87 3.10 11.29
N HIS A 29 20.22 4.16 10.54
CA HIS A 29 19.69 5.51 10.71
C HIS A 29 19.16 6.11 9.40
N PHE A 30 18.20 7.02 9.53
CA PHE A 30 17.76 7.86 8.42
C PHE A 30 18.75 9.01 8.18
N THR A 31 19.03 9.32 6.92
CA THR A 31 19.62 10.62 6.59
C THR A 31 18.57 11.72 6.73
N VAL A 32 18.99 12.99 6.70
CA VAL A 32 18.06 14.12 6.75
C VAL A 32 17.08 14.01 5.57
N PRO A 33 15.74 13.98 5.81
CA PRO A 33 14.78 13.90 4.73
C PRO A 33 14.74 15.21 3.93
N GLU A 34 14.56 15.09 2.63
CA GLU A 34 14.43 16.21 1.70
C GLU A 34 13.16 16.05 0.84
N VAL A 35 12.66 17.15 0.29
CA VAL A 35 11.54 17.12 -0.65
C VAL A 35 12.06 16.60 -1.99
N PHE A 36 11.60 15.43 -2.37
CA PHE A 36 11.91 14.80 -3.65
C PHE A 36 11.12 15.41 -4.81
N ALA A 37 9.82 15.64 -4.59
CA ALA A 37 8.94 16.25 -5.58
C ALA A 37 7.84 17.08 -4.89
N GLU A 38 7.71 18.35 -5.29
CA GLU A 38 6.63 19.22 -4.82
C GLU A 38 5.33 18.87 -5.54
N VAL A 39 4.44 18.17 -4.83
CA VAL A 39 3.13 17.74 -5.34
C VAL A 39 2.08 17.77 -4.25
N GLN A 40 0.82 17.97 -4.62
CA GLN A 40 -0.31 17.94 -3.70
C GLN A 40 -0.90 16.53 -3.58
N ASP A 41 -1.14 16.07 -2.36
CA ASP A 41 -1.73 14.77 -2.01
C ASP A 41 -1.06 13.54 -2.66
N PRO A 42 0.28 13.40 -2.60
CA PRO A 42 0.97 12.18 -3.04
C PRO A 42 0.72 11.04 -2.04
N LYS A 43 -0.54 10.72 -1.81
CA LYS A 43 -0.97 9.83 -0.74
C LYS A 43 -0.72 8.35 -1.00
N TYR A 44 -0.31 8.02 -2.21
CA TYR A 44 0.25 6.72 -2.56
C TYR A 44 1.28 6.85 -3.66
N LEU A 45 2.33 6.04 -3.59
CA LEU A 45 3.39 5.97 -4.58
C LEU A 45 3.89 4.54 -4.73
N THR A 46 4.50 4.26 -5.86
CA THR A 46 5.22 3.02 -6.14
C THR A 46 6.46 3.33 -6.96
N ILE A 47 7.45 2.46 -6.92
CA ILE A 47 8.69 2.59 -7.67
C ILE A 47 8.91 1.36 -8.55
N ASP A 48 9.55 1.57 -9.67
CA ASP A 48 10.22 0.56 -10.47
C ASP A 48 11.74 0.87 -10.52
N PRO A 49 12.59 0.04 -11.13
CA PRO A 49 14.03 0.29 -11.16
C PRO A 49 14.46 1.63 -11.78
N GLU A 50 13.60 2.33 -12.50
CA GLU A 50 13.94 3.56 -13.21
C GLU A 50 13.11 4.77 -12.77
N LYS A 51 11.93 4.55 -12.18
CA LYS A 51 10.92 5.61 -12.02
C LYS A 51 10.15 5.50 -10.70
N LEU A 52 9.69 6.65 -10.24
CA LEU A 52 8.71 6.80 -9.19
C LEU A 52 7.38 7.24 -9.79
N PHE A 53 6.30 6.56 -9.43
CA PHE A 53 4.91 6.87 -9.80
C PHE A 53 4.14 7.30 -8.57
N THR A 54 3.44 8.42 -8.63
CA THR A 54 2.66 8.92 -7.50
C THR A 54 1.33 9.51 -7.92
N ILE A 55 0.36 9.40 -7.02
CA ILE A 55 -0.91 10.11 -7.13
C ILE A 55 -0.66 11.61 -6.96
N VAL A 56 -1.38 12.44 -7.69
CA VAL A 56 -1.27 13.89 -7.60
C VAL A 56 -2.64 14.56 -7.67
N ARG A 57 -2.76 15.71 -6.97
CA ARG A 57 -3.85 16.67 -7.10
C ARG A 57 -3.34 17.93 -7.78
N THR A 58 -4.13 18.52 -8.66
CA THR A 58 -3.87 19.81 -9.30
C THR A 58 -5.15 20.64 -9.34
N PRO A 59 -5.09 21.94 -9.65
CA PRO A 59 -6.31 22.73 -9.87
C PRO A 59 -7.20 22.23 -11.02
N ALA A 60 -6.63 21.47 -11.97
CA ALA A 60 -7.35 20.90 -13.11
C ALA A 60 -7.98 19.52 -12.83
N GLY A 61 -7.75 18.95 -11.65
CA GLY A 61 -8.20 17.61 -11.28
C GLY A 61 -7.08 16.77 -10.70
N CYS A 62 -7.30 15.46 -10.63
CA CYS A 62 -6.41 14.50 -10.02
C CYS A 62 -5.92 13.46 -11.04
N GLY A 63 -4.86 12.75 -10.69
CA GLY A 63 -4.29 11.72 -11.54
C GLY A 63 -2.95 11.22 -11.04
N ILE A 64 -2.02 10.98 -11.96
CA ILE A 64 -0.69 10.45 -11.67
C ILE A 64 0.42 11.35 -12.24
N ALA A 65 1.58 11.31 -11.59
CA ALA A 65 2.83 11.84 -12.08
C ALA A 65 3.93 10.80 -11.99
N VAL A 66 4.90 10.88 -12.89
CA VAL A 66 6.05 9.99 -13.02
C VAL A 66 7.32 10.81 -12.96
N TYR A 67 8.26 10.37 -12.13
CA TYR A 67 9.55 11.03 -11.92
C TYR A 67 10.69 10.03 -12.16
N ASP A 68 11.86 10.53 -12.56
CA ASP A 68 13.10 9.76 -12.45
C ASP A 68 13.61 9.77 -10.99
N HIS A 69 14.65 9.00 -10.70
CA HIS A 69 15.24 8.94 -9.34
C HIS A 69 15.97 10.22 -8.90
N ASN A 70 16.11 11.21 -9.80
CA ASN A 70 16.65 12.54 -9.48
C ASN A 70 15.54 13.57 -9.17
N GLY A 71 14.27 13.16 -9.15
CA GLY A 71 13.13 14.05 -8.93
C GLY A 71 12.69 14.83 -10.17
N THR A 72 13.23 14.52 -11.37
CA THR A 72 12.78 15.16 -12.61
C THR A 72 11.47 14.55 -13.05
N ARG A 73 10.45 15.39 -13.25
CA ARG A 73 9.16 14.92 -13.77
C ARG A 73 9.28 14.48 -15.24
N LEU A 74 9.00 13.21 -15.48
CA LEU A 74 9.04 12.60 -16.81
C LEU A 74 7.70 12.67 -17.53
N ALA A 75 6.59 12.40 -16.79
CA ALA A 75 5.25 12.33 -17.35
C ALA A 75 4.18 12.68 -16.31
N GLY A 76 2.94 12.82 -16.75
CA GLY A 76 1.78 12.94 -15.89
C GLY A 76 0.49 12.98 -16.69
N LYS A 77 -0.59 12.49 -16.06
CA LYS A 77 -1.93 12.48 -16.64
C LYS A 77 -2.96 12.86 -15.58
N ILE A 78 -3.80 13.83 -15.89
CA ILE A 78 -4.96 14.21 -15.09
C ILE A 78 -6.18 13.57 -15.74
N TYR A 79 -6.96 12.78 -15.01
CA TYR A 79 -8.08 12.00 -15.54
C TYR A 79 -9.19 11.71 -14.50
N GLU A 80 -9.01 12.19 -13.26
CA GLU A 80 -9.94 11.96 -12.15
C GLU A 80 -10.33 13.30 -11.50
N GLU A 81 -11.50 13.34 -10.87
CA GLU A 81 -11.96 14.50 -10.08
C GLU A 81 -11.41 14.45 -8.65
N ASP A 82 -11.39 13.25 -8.04
CA ASP A 82 -10.79 12.98 -6.73
C ASP A 82 -9.56 12.09 -6.86
N THR A 83 -8.64 12.20 -5.90
CA THR A 83 -7.40 11.43 -5.90
C THR A 83 -7.65 9.95 -5.65
N SER A 84 -7.11 9.09 -6.49
CA SER A 84 -6.95 7.66 -6.21
C SER A 84 -6.24 7.46 -4.86
N CYS A 85 -6.51 6.36 -4.19
CA CYS A 85 -5.88 5.99 -2.91
C CYS A 85 -4.78 4.94 -3.06
N TYR A 86 -4.58 4.43 -4.27
CA TYR A 86 -3.58 3.41 -4.58
C TYR A 86 -3.06 3.55 -6.01
N VAL A 87 -1.77 3.28 -6.20
CA VAL A 87 -1.14 3.11 -7.51
C VAL A 87 -0.18 1.93 -7.46
N THR A 88 -0.16 1.12 -8.50
CA THR A 88 0.82 0.05 -8.73
C THR A 88 1.20 0.00 -10.21
N VAL A 89 2.36 -0.58 -10.49
CA VAL A 89 2.92 -0.65 -11.85
C VAL A 89 3.35 -2.07 -12.15
N ARG A 90 3.09 -2.52 -13.37
CA ARG A 90 3.53 -3.80 -13.90
C ARG A 90 4.00 -3.62 -15.34
N GLY A 91 5.31 -3.58 -15.54
CA GLY A 91 5.89 -3.18 -16.82
C GLY A 91 5.46 -1.77 -17.22
N GLU A 92 4.83 -1.61 -18.38
CA GLU A 92 4.30 -0.34 -18.86
C GLU A 92 2.91 0.01 -18.31
N GLU A 93 2.23 -0.94 -17.66
CA GLU A 93 0.87 -0.75 -17.16
C GLU A 93 0.89 -0.12 -15.78
N ILE A 94 0.10 0.94 -15.60
CA ILE A 94 -0.17 1.61 -14.34
C ILE A 94 -1.61 1.31 -13.96
N TYR A 95 -1.82 0.85 -12.74
CA TYR A 95 -3.15 0.62 -12.17
C TYR A 95 -3.38 1.53 -10.98
N THR A 96 -4.54 2.17 -10.93
CA THR A 96 -4.96 3.02 -9.81
C THR A 96 -6.31 2.57 -9.26
N ALA A 97 -6.54 2.80 -7.97
CA ALA A 97 -7.83 2.56 -7.33
C ALA A 97 -8.33 3.85 -6.67
N ASN A 98 -9.57 4.24 -6.98
CA ASN A 98 -10.20 5.44 -6.45
C ASN A 98 -11.34 5.05 -5.51
N TYR A 99 -11.13 5.37 -4.23
CA TYR A 99 -12.06 5.02 -3.15
C TYR A 99 -13.39 5.76 -3.28
N HIS A 100 -13.34 7.08 -3.45
CA HIS A 100 -14.53 7.94 -3.43
C HIS A 100 -15.32 7.89 -4.74
N GLN A 101 -14.64 7.89 -5.87
CA GLN A 101 -15.31 7.76 -7.16
C GLN A 101 -15.75 6.32 -7.47
N GLY A 102 -15.26 5.34 -6.71
CA GLY A 102 -15.68 3.94 -6.81
C GLY A 102 -15.27 3.29 -8.13
N HIS A 103 -14.00 3.44 -8.53
CA HIS A 103 -13.47 2.83 -9.74
C HIS A 103 -12.01 2.40 -9.58
N PHE A 104 -11.54 1.58 -10.51
CA PHE A 104 -10.12 1.41 -10.76
C PHE A 104 -9.83 1.68 -12.24
N SER A 105 -8.59 2.10 -12.53
CA SER A 105 -8.20 2.46 -13.89
C SER A 105 -6.89 1.79 -14.28
N ARG A 106 -6.74 1.50 -15.58
CA ARG A 106 -5.50 1.10 -16.23
C ARG A 106 -5.05 2.22 -17.18
N LEU A 107 -3.76 2.57 -17.11
CA LEU A 107 -3.09 3.47 -18.05
C LEU A 107 -1.82 2.79 -18.53
N ILE A 108 -1.33 3.18 -19.70
CA ILE A 108 -0.05 2.71 -20.25
C ILE A 108 0.94 3.85 -20.24
N CYS A 109 2.13 3.63 -19.65
CA CYS A 109 3.23 4.58 -19.66
C CYS A 109 4.35 4.08 -20.59
N ARG A 110 4.51 4.72 -21.74
CA ARG A 110 5.54 4.40 -22.72
C ARG A 110 6.23 5.67 -23.20
N ASP A 111 7.57 5.65 -23.24
CA ASP A 111 8.39 6.77 -23.72
C ASP A 111 7.96 8.13 -23.13
N HIS A 112 7.77 8.18 -21.82
CA HIS A 112 7.29 9.36 -21.08
C HIS A 112 5.90 9.87 -21.51
N THR A 113 5.12 9.05 -22.20
CA THR A 113 3.74 9.34 -22.56
C THR A 113 2.78 8.42 -21.81
N ILE A 114 1.73 8.99 -21.24
CA ILE A 114 0.69 8.23 -20.55
C ILE A 114 -0.57 8.24 -21.40
N SER A 115 -1.14 7.04 -21.65
CA SER A 115 -2.38 6.86 -22.40
C SER A 115 -3.59 7.52 -21.74
N GLU A 116 -4.73 7.53 -22.43
CA GLU A 116 -6.02 7.72 -21.77
C GLU A 116 -6.27 6.57 -20.78
N ALA A 117 -7.01 6.87 -19.70
CA ALA A 117 -7.36 5.88 -18.71
C ALA A 117 -8.50 4.96 -19.21
N GLU A 118 -8.30 3.66 -19.09
CA GLU A 118 -9.36 2.67 -19.23
C GLU A 118 -9.89 2.37 -17.82
N THR A 119 -11.17 2.70 -17.58
CA THR A 119 -11.74 2.71 -16.23
C THR A 119 -12.88 1.70 -16.09
N VAL A 120 -12.84 0.89 -15.03
CA VAL A 120 -13.94 0.04 -14.57
C VAL A 120 -14.58 0.70 -13.37
N SER A 121 -15.83 1.13 -13.53
CA SER A 121 -16.57 1.86 -12.52
C SER A 121 -17.57 0.96 -11.81
N PHE A 122 -17.68 1.14 -10.50
CA PHE A 122 -18.76 0.65 -9.65
C PHE A 122 -19.74 1.81 -9.37
N HIS A 123 -20.20 1.96 -8.16
CA HIS A 123 -20.95 3.15 -7.75
C HIS A 123 -20.04 4.13 -6.95
N PRO A 124 -20.39 5.42 -6.88
CA PRO A 124 -19.70 6.36 -6.01
C PRO A 124 -19.62 5.84 -4.57
N GLU A 125 -18.49 6.06 -3.89
CA GLU A 125 -18.23 5.55 -2.53
C GLU A 125 -18.21 4.01 -2.42
N ALA A 126 -18.04 3.26 -3.51
CA ALA A 126 -17.90 1.80 -3.43
C ALA A 126 -16.65 1.37 -2.65
N GLY A 127 -15.65 2.25 -2.59
CA GLY A 127 -14.44 2.00 -1.80
C GLY A 127 -13.42 1.12 -2.50
N CYS A 128 -13.19 1.31 -3.80
CA CYS A 128 -12.06 0.68 -4.48
C CYS A 128 -10.76 1.09 -3.80
N HIS A 129 -10.05 0.12 -3.18
CA HIS A 129 -8.93 0.48 -2.31
C HIS A 129 -7.56 0.06 -2.80
N GLN A 130 -7.46 -0.93 -3.66
CA GLN A 130 -6.21 -1.44 -4.22
C GLN A 130 -6.48 -2.12 -5.57
N VAL A 131 -5.47 -2.20 -6.43
CA VAL A 131 -5.40 -3.15 -7.52
C VAL A 131 -4.20 -4.06 -7.25
N ILE A 132 -4.47 -5.33 -6.98
CA ILE A 132 -3.45 -6.35 -6.71
C ILE A 132 -3.23 -7.11 -8.00
N ALA A 133 -2.18 -6.74 -8.74
CA ALA A 133 -1.89 -7.32 -10.05
C ALA A 133 -0.88 -8.48 -9.92
N ASP A 134 -1.20 -9.63 -10.53
CA ASP A 134 -0.26 -10.71 -10.75
C ASP A 134 -0.06 -10.96 -12.25
N GLU A 135 0.44 -12.14 -12.62
CA GLU A 135 0.67 -12.50 -14.03
C GLU A 135 -0.63 -12.71 -14.82
N HIS A 136 -1.71 -13.09 -14.15
CA HIS A 136 -2.95 -13.52 -14.80
C HIS A 136 -4.16 -12.65 -14.48
N TYR A 137 -4.18 -12.05 -13.29
CA TYR A 137 -5.37 -11.40 -12.74
C TYR A 137 -5.09 -10.05 -12.09
N LEU A 138 -6.14 -9.25 -12.03
CA LEU A 138 -6.25 -8.06 -11.21
C LEU A 138 -7.29 -8.34 -10.12
N ALA A 139 -6.86 -8.41 -8.87
CA ALA A 139 -7.75 -8.53 -7.73
C ALA A 139 -8.01 -7.16 -7.12
N VAL A 140 -9.29 -6.75 -7.07
CA VAL A 140 -9.71 -5.39 -6.67
C VAL A 140 -10.64 -5.48 -5.46
N PRO A 141 -10.16 -5.14 -4.26
CA PRO A 141 -11.03 -5.01 -3.09
C PRO A 141 -11.96 -3.81 -3.25
N VAL A 142 -13.27 -4.06 -3.18
CA VAL A 142 -14.33 -3.05 -3.16
C VAL A 142 -14.89 -3.04 -1.74
N LEU A 143 -14.34 -2.16 -0.91
CA LEU A 143 -14.42 -2.19 0.55
C LEU A 143 -15.84 -2.12 1.07
N LEU A 144 -16.65 -1.16 0.57
CA LEU A 144 -18.01 -0.92 1.08
C LEU A 144 -19.05 -1.88 0.48
N ASP A 145 -18.67 -2.63 -0.56
CA ASP A 145 -19.51 -3.71 -1.13
C ASP A 145 -19.19 -5.09 -0.53
N ASP A 146 -18.21 -5.16 0.39
CA ASP A 146 -17.77 -6.42 1.00
C ASP A 146 -17.40 -7.49 -0.04
N VAL A 147 -16.70 -7.09 -1.11
CA VAL A 147 -16.33 -7.98 -2.21
C VAL A 147 -14.91 -7.76 -2.69
N LEU A 148 -14.24 -8.83 -3.08
CA LEU A 148 -13.02 -8.81 -3.87
C LEU A 148 -13.40 -9.19 -5.31
N LYS A 149 -13.29 -8.26 -6.24
CA LYS A 149 -13.54 -8.48 -7.66
C LYS A 149 -12.25 -8.93 -8.35
N ILE A 150 -12.37 -9.90 -9.24
CA ILE A 150 -11.24 -10.46 -9.99
C ILE A 150 -11.48 -10.18 -11.48
N TYR A 151 -10.48 -9.58 -12.10
CA TYR A 151 -10.48 -9.24 -13.53
C TYR A 151 -9.30 -9.89 -14.24
N THR A 152 -9.44 -10.11 -15.53
CA THR A 152 -8.31 -10.37 -16.43
C THR A 152 -7.64 -9.04 -16.81
N HIS A 153 -6.43 -9.07 -17.38
CA HIS A 153 -5.71 -7.85 -17.77
C HIS A 153 -6.39 -7.04 -18.87
N ASP A 154 -7.34 -7.61 -19.63
CA ASP A 154 -8.19 -6.91 -20.57
C ASP A 154 -9.45 -6.31 -19.92
N LEU A 155 -9.41 -6.16 -18.58
CA LEU A 155 -10.44 -5.55 -17.72
C LEU A 155 -11.80 -6.24 -17.77
N LYS A 156 -11.86 -7.51 -18.13
CA LYS A 156 -13.09 -8.32 -18.05
C LYS A 156 -13.20 -8.97 -16.69
N GLU A 157 -14.37 -8.85 -16.08
CA GLU A 157 -14.66 -9.54 -14.82
C GLU A 157 -14.58 -11.06 -15.02
N TYR A 158 -13.75 -11.71 -14.20
CA TYR A 158 -13.55 -13.16 -14.22
C TYR A 158 -14.40 -13.85 -13.16
N THR A 159 -14.33 -13.38 -11.91
CA THR A 159 -15.07 -13.90 -10.77
C THR A 159 -15.04 -12.91 -9.60
N GLU A 160 -15.70 -13.28 -8.50
CA GLU A 160 -15.65 -12.49 -7.27
C GLU A 160 -15.59 -13.37 -6.02
N VAL A 161 -15.06 -12.81 -4.93
CA VAL A 161 -15.11 -13.39 -3.58
C VAL A 161 -15.95 -12.48 -2.69
N ARG A 162 -17.08 -12.99 -2.18
CA ARG A 162 -17.95 -12.24 -1.28
C ARG A 162 -17.61 -12.51 0.17
N PHE A 163 -17.66 -11.46 0.96
CA PHE A 163 -17.46 -11.50 2.40
C PHE A 163 -18.77 -11.25 3.15
N ALA A 164 -18.77 -11.48 4.45
CA ALA A 164 -19.87 -11.11 5.31
C ALA A 164 -20.05 -9.58 5.33
N ARG A 165 -21.29 -9.12 5.50
CA ARG A 165 -21.60 -7.69 5.56
C ARG A 165 -20.81 -7.00 6.67
N GLY A 166 -20.15 -5.88 6.32
CA GLY A 166 -19.33 -5.09 7.23
C GLY A 166 -17.91 -5.63 7.42
N THR A 167 -17.43 -6.47 6.51
CA THR A 167 -16.04 -6.95 6.48
C THR A 167 -15.08 -5.85 6.02
N GLY A 168 -15.37 -5.20 4.91
CA GLY A 168 -14.54 -4.16 4.33
C GLY A 168 -13.18 -4.66 3.84
N PRO A 169 -13.09 -5.52 2.81
CA PRO A 169 -11.82 -5.96 2.24
C PRO A 169 -11.01 -4.77 1.73
N ARG A 170 -9.71 -4.70 2.08
CA ARG A 170 -8.96 -3.46 1.87
C ARG A 170 -7.66 -3.64 1.08
N HIS A 171 -6.67 -4.27 1.67
CA HIS A 171 -5.36 -4.52 1.07
C HIS A 171 -5.02 -6.01 1.09
N GLY A 172 -4.38 -6.46 0.02
CA GLY A 172 -3.91 -7.83 -0.08
C GLY A 172 -2.51 -7.93 -0.69
N ILE A 173 -1.92 -9.10 -0.52
CA ILE A 173 -0.63 -9.47 -1.08
C ILE A 173 -0.61 -10.96 -1.40
N TYR A 174 0.00 -11.33 -2.53
CA TYR A 174 0.18 -12.72 -2.88
C TYR A 174 1.26 -13.40 -2.02
N SER A 175 1.10 -14.71 -1.77
CA SER A 175 2.19 -15.56 -1.29
C SER A 175 3.31 -15.61 -2.31
N HIS A 176 4.54 -15.93 -1.90
CA HIS A 176 5.70 -16.00 -2.81
C HIS A 176 5.52 -16.94 -3.99
N ASP A 177 4.77 -18.02 -3.80
CA ASP A 177 4.45 -19.00 -4.83
C ASP A 177 3.16 -18.70 -5.61
N HIS A 178 2.54 -17.54 -5.35
CA HIS A 178 1.28 -17.07 -5.94
C HIS A 178 0.09 -18.03 -5.81
N ARG A 179 0.17 -19.06 -4.94
CA ARG A 179 -0.96 -19.97 -4.70
C ARG A 179 -2.05 -19.37 -3.83
N TYR A 180 -1.70 -18.37 -3.02
CA TYR A 180 -2.61 -17.72 -2.10
C TYR A 180 -2.55 -16.19 -2.25
N LEU A 181 -3.71 -15.57 -2.06
CA LEU A 181 -3.84 -14.15 -1.79
C LEU A 181 -4.19 -13.98 -0.31
N TYR A 182 -3.36 -13.26 0.43
CA TYR A 182 -3.66 -12.79 1.78
C TYR A 182 -4.33 -11.43 1.70
N LEU A 183 -5.50 -11.28 2.33
CA LEU A 183 -6.30 -10.06 2.27
C LEU A 183 -6.71 -9.63 3.66
N VAL A 184 -6.45 -8.38 4.04
CA VAL A 184 -6.92 -7.80 5.30
C VAL A 184 -8.19 -7.00 5.08
N SER A 185 -9.10 -7.09 6.06
CA SER A 185 -10.32 -6.27 6.09
C SER A 185 -10.16 -5.09 7.05
N GLU A 186 -10.61 -3.92 6.63
CA GLU A 186 -10.55 -2.70 7.41
C GLU A 186 -11.56 -2.70 8.56
N LEU A 187 -12.78 -3.15 8.30
CA LEU A 187 -13.90 -2.98 9.22
C LEU A 187 -14.03 -4.14 10.22
N SER A 188 -13.86 -5.39 9.75
CA SER A 188 -13.92 -6.56 10.64
C SER A 188 -12.58 -6.91 11.29
N ASN A 189 -11.46 -6.32 10.81
CA ASN A 189 -10.11 -6.59 11.32
C ASN A 189 -9.73 -8.08 11.26
N GLU A 190 -9.93 -8.68 10.10
CA GLU A 190 -9.62 -10.07 9.82
C GLU A 190 -8.62 -10.18 8.69
N LEU A 191 -7.77 -11.21 8.75
CA LEU A 191 -6.90 -11.66 7.67
C LEU A 191 -7.51 -12.89 7.04
N TYR A 192 -7.68 -12.87 5.73
CA TYR A 192 -8.17 -13.99 4.92
C TYR A 192 -7.04 -14.60 4.12
N ARG A 193 -6.98 -15.94 4.04
CA ARG A 193 -6.18 -16.67 3.06
C ARG A 193 -7.12 -17.20 1.97
N ILE A 194 -6.94 -16.71 0.75
CA ILE A 194 -7.76 -17.03 -0.42
C ILE A 194 -6.90 -17.85 -1.38
N ARG A 195 -7.40 -19.00 -1.82
CA ARG A 195 -6.70 -19.81 -2.83
C ARG A 195 -6.95 -19.25 -4.23
N VAL A 196 -5.87 -18.95 -4.96
CA VAL A 196 -5.94 -18.27 -6.27
C VAL A 196 -6.56 -19.16 -7.35
N SER A 197 -6.32 -20.48 -7.32
CA SER A 197 -6.79 -21.40 -8.37
C SER A 197 -8.32 -21.50 -8.51
N ASP A 198 -9.07 -21.18 -7.47
CA ASP A 198 -10.54 -21.22 -7.45
C ASP A 198 -11.19 -20.09 -6.65
N TRP A 199 -10.38 -19.13 -6.18
CA TRP A 199 -10.78 -17.93 -5.42
C TRP A 199 -11.62 -18.23 -4.17
N LYS A 200 -11.32 -19.34 -3.48
CA LYS A 200 -12.00 -19.72 -2.24
C LYS A 200 -11.26 -19.27 -1.01
N ILE A 201 -11.98 -18.70 -0.07
CA ILE A 201 -11.48 -18.44 1.29
C ILE A 201 -11.23 -19.80 1.96
N LEU A 202 -9.98 -20.02 2.38
CA LEU A 202 -9.57 -21.24 3.08
C LEU A 202 -9.54 -21.03 4.59
N ASP A 203 -9.05 -19.88 5.02
CA ASP A 203 -8.85 -19.56 6.43
C ASP A 203 -9.18 -18.10 6.70
N THR A 204 -9.59 -17.84 7.93
CA THR A 204 -9.84 -16.51 8.46
C THR A 204 -9.20 -16.40 9.84
N LEU A 205 -8.40 -15.37 10.05
CA LEU A 205 -7.76 -15.05 11.33
C LEU A 205 -8.22 -13.68 11.81
N ARG A 206 -8.85 -13.60 12.97
CA ARG A 206 -9.21 -12.33 13.59
C ARG A 206 -8.00 -11.69 14.25
N LEU A 207 -7.67 -10.46 13.84
CA LEU A 207 -6.57 -9.67 14.38
C LEU A 207 -7.01 -8.91 15.64
N SER A 208 -8.21 -8.32 15.63
CA SER A 208 -8.74 -7.57 16.75
C SER A 208 -10.26 -7.59 16.78
N SER A 209 -10.83 -7.55 18.00
CA SER A 209 -12.27 -7.35 18.23
C SER A 209 -12.58 -5.96 18.81
N ARG A 210 -11.59 -5.09 18.94
CA ARG A 210 -11.75 -3.73 19.47
C ARG A 210 -12.43 -2.86 18.44
N LYS A 211 -13.42 -2.07 18.87
CA LYS A 211 -14.27 -1.24 17.98
C LYS A 211 -13.49 -0.15 17.25
N GLU A 212 -12.45 0.38 17.90
CA GLU A 212 -11.58 1.40 17.33
C GLU A 212 -10.54 0.85 16.33
N ALA A 213 -10.39 -0.47 16.27
CA ALA A 213 -9.44 -1.10 15.37
C ALA A 213 -9.86 -0.92 13.90
N SER A 214 -8.89 -0.65 13.04
CA SER A 214 -9.10 -0.47 11.60
C SER A 214 -7.84 -0.90 10.87
N SER A 215 -7.83 -2.13 10.33
CA SER A 215 -6.66 -2.67 9.64
C SER A 215 -6.35 -1.85 8.38
N ALA A 216 -5.08 -1.67 8.08
CA ALA A 216 -4.65 -0.78 7.01
C ALA A 216 -3.75 -1.48 5.98
N ALA A 217 -2.47 -1.59 6.22
CA ALA A 217 -1.53 -2.19 5.29
C ALA A 217 -1.24 -3.64 5.61
N ILE A 218 -0.87 -4.40 4.59
CA ILE A 218 -0.29 -5.74 4.70
C ILE A 218 0.97 -5.80 3.85
N ARG A 219 2.03 -6.40 4.38
CA ARG A 219 3.27 -6.69 3.66
C ARG A 219 3.70 -8.12 3.97
N ILE A 220 4.46 -8.72 3.07
CA ILE A 220 5.08 -10.04 3.27
C ILE A 220 6.59 -9.86 3.41
N HIS A 221 7.23 -10.62 4.30
CA HIS A 221 8.69 -10.67 4.40
C HIS A 221 9.29 -11.12 3.06
N PRO A 222 10.40 -10.55 2.57
CA PRO A 222 10.92 -10.86 1.22
C PRO A 222 11.20 -12.35 0.94
N THR A 223 11.57 -13.12 1.97
CA THR A 223 12.01 -14.53 1.81
C THR A 223 11.29 -15.53 2.71
N ARG A 224 10.33 -15.06 3.55
CA ARG A 224 9.62 -15.92 4.52
C ARG A 224 8.12 -15.73 4.40
N ASP A 225 7.35 -16.73 4.78
CA ASP A 225 5.89 -16.66 4.82
C ASP A 225 5.40 -15.97 6.11
N LEU A 226 5.93 -14.75 6.34
CA LEU A 226 5.55 -13.86 7.44
C LEU A 226 4.86 -12.62 6.89
N LEU A 227 3.68 -12.36 7.43
CA LEU A 227 2.85 -11.21 7.08
C LEU A 227 2.93 -10.16 8.18
N TYR A 228 3.06 -8.91 7.79
CA TYR A 228 3.05 -7.76 8.70
C TYR A 228 1.82 -6.93 8.39
N ILE A 229 1.03 -6.64 9.41
CA ILE A 229 -0.27 -5.97 9.26
C ILE A 229 -0.37 -4.82 10.24
N SER A 230 -0.59 -3.60 9.72
CA SER A 230 -0.83 -2.43 10.56
C SER A 230 -2.32 -2.29 10.88
N VAL A 231 -2.64 -1.95 12.13
CA VAL A 231 -4.00 -1.73 12.62
C VAL A 231 -4.08 -0.39 13.32
N ARG A 232 -4.76 0.55 12.67
CA ARG A 232 -5.03 1.92 13.14
C ARG A 232 -6.02 1.89 14.29
N GLY A 233 -6.13 3.01 15.02
CA GLY A 233 -7.06 3.17 16.15
C GLY A 233 -6.58 2.47 17.43
N ILE A 234 -6.04 1.26 17.32
CA ILE A 234 -5.36 0.57 18.43
C ILE A 234 -3.83 0.70 18.33
N ASN A 235 -3.32 1.23 17.22
CA ASN A 235 -1.90 1.55 16.99
C ASN A 235 -0.98 0.33 17.14
N ARG A 236 -1.36 -0.79 16.48
CA ARG A 236 -0.64 -2.06 16.56
C ARG A 236 -0.11 -2.50 15.19
N ILE A 237 0.95 -3.30 15.25
CA ILE A 237 1.43 -4.10 14.12
C ILE A 237 1.38 -5.56 14.55
N PHE A 238 0.76 -6.39 13.71
CA PHE A 238 0.72 -7.84 13.88
C PHE A 238 1.71 -8.50 12.94
N VAL A 239 2.51 -9.44 13.48
CA VAL A 239 3.32 -10.37 12.67
C VAL A 239 2.60 -11.71 12.69
N VAL A 240 2.28 -12.22 11.51
CA VAL A 240 1.49 -13.45 11.34
C VAL A 240 2.27 -14.45 10.50
N ASN A 241 2.31 -15.71 10.92
CA ASN A 241 2.73 -16.82 10.07
C ASN A 241 1.62 -17.08 9.03
N GLY A 242 1.89 -16.83 7.75
CA GLY A 242 0.92 -16.96 6.67
C GLY A 242 0.50 -18.41 6.41
N THR A 243 1.43 -19.36 6.52
CA THR A 243 1.13 -20.80 6.35
C THR A 243 0.23 -21.33 7.46
N GLU A 244 0.53 -20.99 8.72
CA GLU A 244 -0.22 -21.46 9.88
C GLU A 244 -1.46 -20.61 10.22
N MET A 245 -1.59 -19.44 9.62
CA MET A 245 -2.59 -18.41 9.95
C MET A 245 -2.61 -18.12 11.46
N LYS A 246 -1.43 -17.83 12.02
CA LYS A 246 -1.22 -17.65 13.45
C LYS A 246 -0.48 -16.37 13.77
N ILE A 247 -0.98 -15.58 14.73
CA ILE A 247 -0.30 -14.40 15.24
C ILE A 247 0.95 -14.84 16.01
N LEU A 248 2.12 -14.35 15.60
CA LEU A 248 3.40 -14.56 16.26
C LEU A 248 3.77 -13.41 17.18
N GLN A 249 3.34 -12.19 16.81
CA GLN A 249 3.59 -10.98 17.58
C GLN A 249 2.44 -9.99 17.39
N ASP A 250 2.11 -9.28 18.46
CA ASP A 250 1.25 -8.12 18.53
C ASP A 250 2.04 -7.02 19.26
N THR A 251 2.50 -5.99 18.55
CA THR A 251 3.36 -4.95 19.08
C THR A 251 2.83 -3.55 18.80
N ASN A 252 3.25 -2.57 19.59
CA ASN A 252 2.90 -1.17 19.38
C ASN A 252 3.65 -0.61 18.17
N CYS A 253 2.98 0.17 17.31
CA CYS A 253 3.61 0.81 16.15
C CYS A 253 4.58 1.96 16.51
N GLY A 254 4.60 2.36 17.76
CA GLY A 254 5.46 3.43 18.28
C GLY A 254 5.00 4.84 17.92
N GLY A 255 3.77 5.01 17.50
CA GLY A 255 3.14 6.27 17.14
C GLY A 255 1.63 6.14 17.07
N ASP A 256 0.98 7.02 16.29
CA ASP A 256 -0.46 7.05 16.11
C ASP A 256 -0.84 6.91 14.64
N HIS A 257 -1.85 6.06 14.38
CA HIS A 257 -2.43 5.81 13.07
C HIS A 257 -1.43 5.24 12.04
N PRO A 258 -0.92 4.00 12.26
CA PRO A 258 0.01 3.34 11.33
C PRO A 258 -0.70 3.07 10.00
N ARG A 259 -0.57 4.00 9.05
CA ARG A 259 -1.31 3.99 7.77
C ARG A 259 -0.67 3.03 6.78
N ASP A 260 0.65 2.99 6.75
CA ASP A 260 1.44 2.08 5.92
C ASP A 260 2.62 1.50 6.70
N ILE A 261 3.09 0.37 6.23
CA ILE A 261 4.30 -0.30 6.69
C ILE A 261 5.10 -0.75 5.48
N LEU A 262 6.41 -0.84 5.65
CA LEU A 262 7.30 -1.40 4.66
C LEU A 262 8.23 -2.39 5.36
N VAL A 263 8.51 -3.51 4.71
CA VAL A 263 9.32 -4.58 5.29
C VAL A 263 10.37 -5.02 4.26
N ASN A 264 11.61 -5.08 4.68
CA ASN A 264 12.70 -5.74 3.96
C ASN A 264 13.33 -6.84 4.84
N GLU A 265 14.49 -7.37 4.49
CA GLU A 265 15.14 -8.45 5.25
C GLU A 265 15.58 -8.03 6.67
N ASN A 266 15.87 -6.73 6.88
CA ASN A 266 16.49 -6.21 8.10
C ASN A 266 15.56 -5.31 8.91
N TYR A 267 14.58 -4.69 8.28
CA TYR A 267 13.80 -3.60 8.87
C TYR A 267 12.30 -3.74 8.64
N CYS A 268 11.55 -3.26 9.63
CA CYS A 268 10.16 -2.89 9.51
C CYS A 268 10.02 -1.38 9.72
N LEU A 269 9.55 -0.67 8.70
CA LEU A 269 9.26 0.75 8.76
C LEU A 269 7.76 0.96 8.93
N THR A 270 7.39 2.00 9.68
CA THR A 270 5.98 2.34 9.93
C THR A 270 5.74 3.81 9.66
N ALA A 271 4.77 4.13 8.79
CA ALA A 271 4.28 5.48 8.57
C ALA A 271 3.13 5.77 9.55
N ASN A 272 3.43 6.50 10.61
CA ASN A 272 2.50 6.89 11.67
C ASN A 272 1.90 8.27 11.33
N ARG A 273 0.75 8.27 10.66
CA ARG A 273 0.16 9.47 10.07
C ARG A 273 -0.07 10.60 11.08
N PHE A 274 -0.76 10.31 12.20
CA PHE A 274 -1.15 11.36 13.16
C PHE A 274 -0.04 11.76 14.12
N SER A 275 1.01 10.94 14.24
CA SER A 275 2.26 11.32 14.92
C SER A 275 3.21 12.09 14.01
N HIS A 276 2.89 12.26 12.71
CA HIS A 276 3.78 12.90 11.75
C HIS A 276 5.18 12.28 11.71
N GLN A 277 5.26 10.94 11.71
CA GLN A 277 6.51 10.24 11.97
C GLN A 277 6.64 8.99 11.10
N VAL A 278 7.85 8.75 10.60
CA VAL A 278 8.28 7.46 10.08
C VAL A 278 9.24 6.83 11.09
N ARG A 279 9.00 5.57 11.43
CA ARG A 279 9.79 4.82 12.42
C ARG A 279 10.49 3.65 11.76
N LEU A 280 11.75 3.43 12.14
CA LEU A 280 12.61 2.33 11.72
C LEU A 280 12.78 1.34 12.87
N ASN A 281 12.34 0.11 12.69
CA ASN A 281 12.55 -0.97 13.63
C ASN A 281 13.43 -2.05 13.00
N ARG A 282 14.30 -2.66 13.80
CA ARG A 282 15.05 -3.87 13.44
C ARG A 282 14.09 -5.05 13.29
N LEU A 283 14.32 -5.93 12.33
CA LEU A 283 13.75 -7.27 12.36
C LEU A 283 14.71 -8.23 13.04
N GLU A 284 14.16 -9.01 13.97
CA GLU A 284 14.87 -10.09 14.64
C GLU A 284 15.14 -11.26 13.68
N PRO A 285 16.10 -12.14 13.96
CA PRO A 285 16.40 -13.29 13.11
C PRO A 285 15.20 -14.22 12.84
N ASP A 286 14.18 -14.21 13.70
CA ASP A 286 12.94 -14.97 13.50
C ASP A 286 11.84 -14.18 12.77
N GLY A 287 12.13 -12.95 12.37
CA GLY A 287 11.24 -12.04 11.65
C GLY A 287 10.30 -11.24 12.55
N ARG A 288 10.42 -11.31 13.87
CA ARG A 288 9.69 -10.42 14.76
C ARG A 288 10.26 -8.99 14.70
N ILE A 289 9.39 -8.03 14.99
CA ILE A 289 9.79 -6.62 15.10
C ILE A 289 10.50 -6.44 16.45
N GLY A 290 11.75 -6.04 16.38
CA GLY A 290 12.63 -5.78 17.53
C GLY A 290 12.69 -4.29 17.88
N ASP A 291 13.85 -3.87 18.35
CA ASP A 291 14.10 -2.51 18.82
C ASP A 291 13.89 -1.44 17.75
N THR A 292 13.47 -0.27 18.20
CA THR A 292 13.50 0.94 17.37
C THR A 292 14.95 1.39 17.22
N LEU A 293 15.36 1.51 15.97
CA LEU A 293 16.69 1.99 15.60
C LEU A 293 16.69 3.50 15.43
N ASP A 294 15.68 4.03 14.74
CA ASP A 294 15.58 5.45 14.44
C ASP A 294 14.14 5.89 14.19
N GLN A 295 13.92 7.20 14.17
CA GLN A 295 12.66 7.83 13.78
C GLN A 295 12.91 9.20 13.18
N MET A 296 12.06 9.63 12.26
CA MET A 296 12.11 10.96 11.66
C MET A 296 10.72 11.59 11.56
N ASP A 297 10.67 12.91 11.65
CA ASP A 297 9.44 13.68 11.51
C ASP A 297 9.15 13.95 10.03
N ILE A 298 7.99 13.52 9.57
CA ILE A 298 7.46 13.75 8.22
C ILE A 298 5.98 14.12 8.36
N PRO A 299 5.51 15.24 7.78
CA PRO A 299 4.10 15.61 7.86
C PRO A 299 3.18 14.55 7.23
N GLU A 300 2.23 14.01 7.99
CA GLU A 300 1.22 13.02 7.58
C GLU A 300 1.72 11.92 6.64
N PRO A 301 2.74 11.10 7.01
CA PRO A 301 3.25 10.05 6.13
C PRO A 301 2.21 8.93 6.01
N VAL A 302 1.94 8.45 4.78
CA VAL A 302 0.86 7.50 4.51
C VAL A 302 1.21 6.40 3.53
N CYS A 303 2.37 6.49 2.88
CA CYS A 303 2.88 5.47 1.96
C CYS A 303 4.40 5.44 2.00
N LEU A 304 4.98 4.25 1.94
CA LEU A 304 6.42 4.01 1.95
C LEU A 304 6.81 3.14 0.75
N ALA A 305 7.88 3.52 0.04
CA ALA A 305 8.53 2.68 -0.96
C ALA A 305 10.04 2.76 -0.82
N ILE A 306 10.75 1.66 -1.09
CA ILE A 306 12.21 1.53 -0.97
C ILE A 306 12.75 0.87 -2.24
N ASP A 307 13.90 1.33 -2.75
CA ASP A 307 14.65 0.72 -3.84
C ASP A 307 15.86 -0.10 -3.36
#